data_114526b53869dc4dfc84a98e7f545f49
#
_entry.id   114526b53869dc4dfc84a98e7f545f49
#
_cell.length_a   1.000
_cell.length_b   1.000
_cell.length_c   1.000
_cell.angle_alpha   90.00
_cell.angle_beta   90.00
_cell.angle_gamma   90.00
#
_symmetry.space_group_name_H-M   'P 1'
#
loop_
_entity.id
_entity.type
_entity.pdbx_description
1 polymer ?
#
loop_
_entity_poly.entity_id
_entity_poly.type
_entity_poly.pdbx_seq_one_letter_code
_entity_poly.pdbx_strand_id
1 'polypeptide(L)'
;MLGYSRLLMSESITSPIVPVPPETSSDAQGHRSAQRLDIAKIKAITIDLDDTLWPIWPTIERAEAVLAAWLAERAPATSAAFPDARSLRRIRDQVEAERPDLLHDLSGMRRESIRMALAQSGDDPALADAAFDLFFEERQRVVLFDDALGTLEFLSQRYPVVALSNGNADIHRVGIGPYFKS
;
A
#
# COMPACT_ATOMS: atom_id res chain seq x y z
N MET A 1 -30.03 -27.77 -35.95
CA MET A 1 -31.41 -27.88 -35.42
C MET A 1 -31.43 -27.31 -34.02
N LEU A 2 -32.32 -26.29 -33.84
CA LEU A 2 -32.86 -25.73 -32.60
C LEU A 2 -31.83 -25.15 -31.61
N GLY A 3 -31.61 -23.88 -31.37
CA GLY A 3 -32.58 -22.76 -31.39
C GLY A 3 -33.29 -22.62 -30.06
N TYR A 4 -32.74 -21.74 -29.14
CA TYR A 4 -33.64 -21.03 -28.24
C TYR A 4 -33.12 -19.62 -27.94
N SER A 5 -33.97 -18.74 -28.40
CA SER A 5 -33.96 -17.27 -28.25
C SER A 5 -34.34 -16.80 -26.84
N ARG A 6 -33.81 -15.64 -26.50
CA ARG A 6 -34.45 -14.51 -25.79
C ARG A 6 -35.31 -14.79 -24.57
N LEU A 7 -35.01 -14.12 -23.48
CA LEU A 7 -35.97 -13.14 -22.91
C LEU A 7 -35.21 -12.07 -22.10
N LEU A 8 -35.31 -10.84 -22.62
CA LEU A 8 -35.09 -9.57 -21.92
C LEU A 8 -36.30 -9.38 -20.97
N MET A 9 -36.04 -9.16 -19.70
CA MET A 9 -37.00 -8.49 -18.82
C MET A 9 -36.30 -7.33 -18.12
N SER A 10 -36.56 -6.15 -18.63
CA SER A 10 -36.39 -4.86 -17.99
C SER A 10 -37.38 -4.75 -16.85
N GLU A 11 -36.94 -4.74 -15.62
CA GLU A 11 -37.75 -4.25 -14.50
C GLU A 11 -37.16 -2.96 -13.98
N SER A 12 -37.83 -1.88 -14.35
CA SER A 12 -37.66 -0.55 -13.78
C SER A 12 -38.17 -0.56 -12.35
N ILE A 13 -37.26 -0.56 -11.38
CA ILE A 13 -37.63 -0.34 -9.98
C ILE A 13 -37.72 1.17 -9.77
N THR A 14 -38.95 1.67 -9.84
CA THR A 14 -39.32 3.02 -9.42
C THR A 14 -39.43 3.02 -7.89
N SER A 15 -38.41 3.50 -7.21
CA SER A 15 -38.50 3.75 -5.76
C SER A 15 -39.43 4.92 -5.48
N PRO A 16 -40.33 4.84 -4.49
CA PRO A 16 -41.20 5.95 -4.12
C PRO A 16 -40.39 7.08 -3.47
N ILE A 17 -40.60 8.29 -3.95
CA ILE A 17 -40.06 9.53 -3.38
C ILE A 17 -40.77 9.74 -2.04
N VAL A 18 -40.02 9.56 -0.94
CA VAL A 18 -40.46 9.93 0.41
C VAL A 18 -40.33 11.45 0.54
N PRO A 19 -41.39 12.20 0.89
CA PRO A 19 -41.30 13.65 1.08
C PRO A 19 -40.44 13.93 2.33
N VAL A 20 -39.39 14.75 2.16
CA VAL A 20 -38.56 15.30 3.24
C VAL A 20 -39.40 16.34 3.99
N PRO A 21 -39.53 16.24 5.33
CA PRO A 21 -40.22 17.28 6.11
C PRO A 21 -39.39 18.58 6.07
N PRO A 22 -40.06 19.76 6.20
CA PRO A 22 -39.35 21.04 6.17
C PRO A 22 -38.41 21.16 7.37
N GLU A 23 -37.15 21.53 7.05
CA GLU A 23 -36.14 21.83 8.06
C GLU A 23 -36.60 23.01 8.93
N THR A 24 -36.86 22.73 10.20
CA THR A 24 -36.96 23.79 11.21
C THR A 24 -35.59 24.36 11.45
N SER A 25 -35.37 25.57 10.97
CA SER A 25 -34.18 26.38 11.28
C SER A 25 -34.09 26.56 12.80
N SER A 26 -33.13 25.86 13.39
CA SER A 26 -32.60 26.17 14.72
C SER A 26 -31.18 26.61 14.52
N ASP A 27 -30.97 27.91 14.52
CA ASP A 27 -29.68 28.59 14.58
C ASP A 27 -28.90 28.16 15.81
N ALA A 28 -27.94 27.26 15.59
CA ALA A 28 -26.81 27.07 16.49
C ALA A 28 -25.54 27.11 15.64
N GLN A 29 -25.18 28.34 15.22
CA GLN A 29 -23.91 28.66 14.57
C GLN A 29 -22.77 28.48 15.56
N GLY A 30 -22.30 27.25 15.70
CA GLY A 30 -20.95 26.95 16.11
C GLY A 30 -20.03 27.02 14.91
N HIS A 31 -19.80 28.19 14.36
CA HIS A 31 -18.68 28.43 13.45
C HIS A 31 -17.39 28.16 14.23
N ARG A 32 -16.87 26.92 14.14
CA ARG A 32 -15.43 26.70 14.33
C ARG A 32 -14.78 27.51 13.23
N SER A 33 -14.35 28.73 13.55
CA SER A 33 -13.46 29.51 12.70
C SER A 33 -12.28 28.58 12.37
N ALA A 34 -12.17 28.21 11.10
CA ALA A 34 -11.00 27.48 10.63
C ALA A 34 -9.79 28.33 11.02
N GLN A 35 -9.06 27.92 12.04
CA GLN A 35 -7.85 28.63 12.47
C GLN A 35 -6.94 28.65 11.24
N ARG A 36 -6.74 29.83 10.67
CA ARG A 36 -5.79 30.01 9.56
C ARG A 36 -4.43 29.58 10.06
N LEU A 37 -3.84 28.62 9.34
CA LEU A 37 -2.48 28.16 9.59
C LEU A 37 -1.54 29.37 9.53
N ASP A 38 -0.81 29.62 10.63
CA ASP A 38 0.21 30.67 10.69
C ASP A 38 1.53 30.12 10.09
N ILE A 39 1.70 30.32 8.79
CA ILE A 39 2.84 29.83 8.03
C ILE A 39 4.18 30.27 8.63
N ALA A 40 4.24 31.45 9.27
CA ALA A 40 5.46 31.94 9.90
C ALA A 40 5.93 31.11 11.10
N LYS A 41 5.04 30.30 11.66
CA LYS A 41 5.35 29.38 12.78
C LYS A 41 5.83 28.00 12.34
N ILE A 42 5.72 27.67 11.06
CA ILE A 42 6.17 26.36 10.57
C ILE A 42 7.69 26.32 10.61
N LYS A 43 8.25 25.30 11.28
CA LYS A 43 9.71 25.10 11.41
C LYS A 43 10.21 23.91 10.63
N ALA A 44 9.38 22.93 10.38
CA ALA A 44 9.69 21.73 9.60
C ALA A 44 8.38 21.14 9.06
N ILE A 45 8.50 20.26 8.08
CA ILE A 45 7.39 19.52 7.48
C ILE A 45 7.71 18.05 7.53
N THR A 46 6.74 17.24 7.96
CA THR A 46 6.78 15.79 7.81
C THR A 46 5.87 15.37 6.67
N ILE A 47 6.33 14.45 5.83
CA ILE A 47 5.58 13.94 4.69
C ILE A 47 5.56 12.42 4.77
N ASP A 48 4.37 11.85 4.69
CA ASP A 48 4.22 10.42 4.45
C ASP A 48 4.56 10.08 3.01
N LEU A 49 4.85 8.83 2.71
CA LEU A 49 5.36 8.39 1.43
C LEU A 49 4.29 7.67 0.61
N ASP A 50 3.89 6.47 1.06
CA ASP A 50 2.93 5.61 0.37
C ASP A 50 1.53 6.28 0.34
N ASP A 51 0.87 6.25 -0.82
CA ASP A 51 -0.41 6.93 -1.10
C ASP A 51 -0.41 8.45 -0.89
N THR A 52 0.78 9.02 -0.62
CA THR A 52 1.00 10.47 -0.52
C THR A 52 1.87 10.99 -1.66
N LEU A 53 2.98 10.33 -1.98
CA LEU A 53 3.86 10.70 -3.09
C LEU A 53 3.72 9.77 -4.30
N TRP A 54 3.19 8.58 -4.11
CA TRP A 54 2.89 7.58 -5.14
C TRP A 54 1.79 6.63 -4.69
N PRO A 55 1.06 5.98 -5.61
CA PRO A 55 0.08 4.96 -5.25
C PRO A 55 0.80 3.67 -4.84
N ILE A 56 0.50 3.16 -3.62
CA ILE A 56 1.19 1.97 -3.08
C ILE A 56 0.80 0.69 -3.81
N TRP A 57 -0.49 0.49 -4.12
CA TRP A 57 -1.00 -0.79 -4.61
C TRP A 57 -0.38 -1.25 -5.93
N PRO A 58 -0.26 -0.41 -6.99
CA PRO A 58 0.40 -0.83 -8.24
C PRO A 58 1.85 -1.27 -8.03
N THR A 59 2.54 -0.67 -7.08
CA THR A 59 3.93 -1.00 -6.74
C THR A 59 4.01 -2.35 -6.02
N ILE A 60 3.13 -2.60 -5.06
CA ILE A 60 3.07 -3.88 -4.33
C ILE A 60 2.66 -5.01 -5.26
N GLU A 61 1.62 -4.82 -6.09
CA GLU A 61 1.15 -5.84 -7.05
C GLU A 61 2.28 -6.25 -8.02
N ARG A 62 3.03 -5.29 -8.52
CA ARG A 62 4.17 -5.57 -9.39
C ARG A 62 5.28 -6.33 -8.66
N ALA A 63 5.62 -5.92 -7.44
CA ALA A 63 6.63 -6.60 -6.63
C ALA A 63 6.21 -8.03 -6.26
N GLU A 64 4.94 -8.26 -5.97
CA GLU A 64 4.39 -9.59 -5.71
C GLU A 64 4.38 -10.46 -6.97
N ALA A 65 4.08 -9.90 -8.14
CA ALA A 65 4.15 -10.63 -9.40
C ALA A 65 5.58 -11.07 -9.75
N VAL A 66 6.56 -10.20 -9.52
CA VAL A 66 7.99 -10.53 -9.73
C VAL A 66 8.44 -11.62 -8.76
N LEU A 67 8.06 -11.53 -7.48
CA LEU A 67 8.34 -12.56 -6.49
C LEU A 67 7.70 -13.90 -6.86
N ALA A 68 6.42 -13.90 -7.28
CA ALA A 68 5.71 -15.11 -7.67
C ALA A 68 6.37 -15.81 -8.88
N ALA A 69 6.79 -15.04 -9.88
CA ALA A 69 7.51 -15.57 -11.03
C ALA A 69 8.86 -16.22 -10.64
N TRP A 70 9.59 -15.58 -9.75
CA TRP A 70 10.84 -16.10 -9.22
C TRP A 70 10.66 -17.37 -8.39
N LEU A 71 9.62 -17.42 -7.53
CA LEU A 71 9.29 -18.61 -6.75
C LEU A 71 8.87 -19.78 -7.66
N ALA A 72 8.12 -19.53 -8.73
CA ALA A 72 7.74 -20.57 -9.67
C ALA A 72 8.96 -21.25 -10.32
N GLU A 73 10.04 -20.51 -10.52
CA GLU A 73 11.30 -21.03 -11.09
C GLU A 73 12.18 -21.72 -10.06
N ARG A 74 12.32 -21.12 -8.86
CA ARG A 74 13.33 -21.48 -7.86
C ARG A 74 12.80 -22.30 -6.69
N ALA A 75 11.49 -22.23 -6.44
CA ALA A 75 10.81 -22.87 -5.33
C ALA A 75 9.41 -23.35 -5.77
N PRO A 76 9.35 -24.33 -6.70
CA PRO A 76 8.09 -24.73 -7.34
C PRO A 76 7.07 -25.34 -6.37
N ALA A 77 7.51 -25.99 -5.29
CA ALA A 77 6.60 -26.52 -4.29
C ALA A 77 5.92 -25.39 -3.51
N THR A 78 6.66 -24.32 -3.18
CA THR A 78 6.14 -23.10 -2.54
C THR A 78 5.15 -22.39 -3.46
N SER A 79 5.51 -22.21 -4.73
CA SER A 79 4.63 -21.58 -5.72
C SER A 79 3.32 -22.35 -5.88
N ALA A 80 3.35 -23.68 -5.86
CA ALA A 80 2.16 -24.52 -5.94
C ALA A 80 1.31 -24.47 -4.65
N ALA A 81 1.95 -24.42 -3.48
CA ALA A 81 1.27 -24.38 -2.19
C ALA A 81 0.65 -22.99 -1.89
N PHE A 82 1.27 -21.92 -2.38
CA PHE A 82 0.86 -20.54 -2.15
C PHE A 82 0.69 -19.77 -3.48
N PRO A 83 -0.34 -20.12 -4.29
CA PRO A 83 -0.50 -19.61 -5.64
C PRO A 83 -0.97 -18.16 -5.73
N ASP A 84 -1.40 -17.57 -4.63
CA ASP A 84 -1.99 -16.22 -4.59
C ASP A 84 -1.61 -15.43 -3.32
N ALA A 85 -1.85 -14.12 -3.38
CA ALA A 85 -1.58 -13.21 -2.27
C ALA A 85 -2.39 -13.53 -1.00
N ARG A 86 -3.55 -14.21 -1.12
CA ARG A 86 -4.38 -14.60 0.04
C ARG A 86 -3.72 -15.72 0.83
N SER A 87 -3.15 -16.70 0.12
CA SER A 87 -2.44 -17.82 0.76
C SER A 87 -1.17 -17.34 1.48
N LEU A 88 -0.41 -16.42 0.88
CA LEU A 88 0.74 -15.78 1.52
C LEU A 88 0.34 -14.88 2.71
N ARG A 89 -0.84 -14.28 2.68
CA ARG A 89 -1.35 -13.50 3.83
C ARG A 89 -1.54 -14.37 5.07
N ARG A 90 -2.07 -15.58 4.92
CA ARG A 90 -2.20 -16.51 6.05
C ARG A 90 -0.85 -16.88 6.68
N ILE A 91 0.18 -17.06 5.87
CA ILE A 91 1.55 -17.24 6.38
C ILE A 91 2.01 -16.02 7.16
N ARG A 92 1.74 -14.82 6.66
CA ARG A 92 2.07 -13.58 7.36
C ARG A 92 1.37 -13.48 8.72
N ASP A 93 0.06 -13.81 8.77
CA ASP A 93 -0.71 -13.81 10.03
C ASP A 93 -0.12 -14.82 11.03
N GLN A 94 0.37 -15.97 10.54
CA GLN A 94 1.05 -16.97 11.37
C GLN A 94 2.40 -16.42 11.90
N VAL A 95 3.22 -15.80 11.04
CA VAL A 95 4.48 -15.19 11.47
C VAL A 95 4.24 -14.09 12.49
N GLU A 96 3.20 -13.26 12.30
CA GLU A 96 2.83 -12.21 13.25
C GLU A 96 2.53 -12.78 14.65
N ALA A 97 1.85 -13.92 14.70
CA ALA A 97 1.54 -14.62 15.95
C ALA A 97 2.80 -15.26 16.61
N GLU A 98 3.71 -15.81 15.80
CA GLU A 98 4.90 -16.53 16.28
C GLU A 98 6.09 -15.60 16.55
N ARG A 99 6.15 -14.45 15.88
CA ARG A 99 7.25 -13.49 15.93
C ARG A 99 6.78 -12.06 16.24
N PRO A 100 6.20 -11.84 17.43
CA PRO A 100 5.74 -10.52 17.85
C PRO A 100 6.87 -9.45 17.89
N ASP A 101 8.12 -9.89 17.95
CA ASP A 101 9.30 -9.03 17.85
C ASP A 101 9.43 -8.33 16.48
N LEU A 102 8.80 -8.88 15.43
CA LEU A 102 8.83 -8.33 14.06
C LEU A 102 7.65 -7.40 13.74
N LEU A 103 6.72 -7.15 14.65
CA LEU A 103 5.54 -6.33 14.40
C LEU A 103 5.84 -4.92 13.85
N HIS A 104 7.00 -4.38 14.19
CA HIS A 104 7.45 -3.05 13.73
C HIS A 104 8.52 -3.13 12.62
N ASP A 105 8.85 -4.32 12.15
CA ASP A 105 9.81 -4.56 11.07
C ASP A 105 9.10 -5.23 9.88
N LEU A 106 8.52 -4.42 9.00
CA LEU A 106 7.83 -4.92 7.79
C LEU A 106 8.74 -5.76 6.89
N SER A 107 10.03 -5.43 6.83
CA SER A 107 11.01 -6.15 6.01
C SER A 107 11.35 -7.50 6.63
N GLY A 108 11.60 -7.54 7.94
CA GLY A 108 11.79 -8.77 8.70
C GLY A 108 10.56 -9.68 8.65
N MET A 109 9.37 -9.11 8.83
CA MET A 109 8.09 -9.81 8.74
C MET A 109 7.90 -10.48 7.36
N ARG A 110 8.16 -9.76 6.27
CA ARG A 110 8.05 -10.31 4.91
C ARG A 110 9.08 -11.40 4.65
N ARG A 111 10.34 -11.17 5.05
CA ARG A 111 11.41 -12.15 4.89
C ARG A 111 11.10 -13.45 5.64
N GLU A 112 10.62 -13.35 6.88
CA GLU A 112 10.24 -14.50 7.68
C GLU A 112 9.02 -15.22 7.09
N SER A 113 8.05 -14.48 6.55
CA SER A 113 6.89 -15.08 5.86
C SER A 113 7.32 -15.91 4.64
N ILE A 114 8.26 -15.41 3.85
CA ILE A 114 8.82 -16.17 2.72
C ILE A 114 9.56 -17.42 3.23
N ARG A 115 10.38 -17.29 4.27
CA ARG A 115 11.12 -18.41 4.85
C ARG A 115 10.20 -19.49 5.38
N MET A 116 9.15 -19.10 6.08
CA MET A 116 8.14 -20.03 6.59
C MET A 116 7.39 -20.73 5.45
N ALA A 117 7.00 -20.01 4.41
CA ALA A 117 6.34 -20.58 3.24
C ALA A 117 7.22 -21.64 2.55
N LEU A 118 8.51 -21.34 2.33
CA LEU A 118 9.49 -22.27 1.78
C LEU A 118 9.61 -23.54 2.64
N ALA A 119 9.80 -23.38 3.95
CA ALA A 119 9.93 -24.50 4.88
C ALA A 119 8.68 -25.38 4.91
N GLN A 120 7.49 -24.80 4.95
CA GLN A 120 6.22 -25.54 4.97
C GLN A 120 5.97 -26.31 3.67
N SER A 121 6.48 -25.82 2.55
CA SER A 121 6.34 -26.47 1.23
C SER A 121 7.41 -27.51 0.94
N GLY A 122 8.47 -27.56 1.74
CA GLY A 122 9.60 -28.45 1.53
C GLY A 122 10.66 -27.93 0.55
N ASP A 123 10.59 -26.66 0.14
CA ASP A 123 11.65 -25.97 -0.56
C ASP A 123 12.71 -25.42 0.42
N ASP A 124 13.88 -25.01 -0.09
CA ASP A 124 14.98 -24.54 0.74
C ASP A 124 14.70 -23.18 1.39
N PRO A 125 14.59 -23.08 2.73
CA PRO A 125 14.37 -21.80 3.42
C PRO A 125 15.49 -20.77 3.22
N ALA A 126 16.69 -21.18 2.83
CA ALA A 126 17.81 -20.27 2.53
C ALA A 126 17.53 -19.35 1.33
N LEU A 127 16.55 -19.71 0.47
CA LEU A 127 16.11 -18.86 -0.64
C LEU A 127 15.36 -17.60 -0.19
N ALA A 128 14.94 -17.51 1.08
CA ALA A 128 14.11 -16.42 1.58
C ALA A 128 14.76 -15.04 1.43
N ASP A 129 16.07 -14.93 1.66
CA ASP A 129 16.78 -13.65 1.58
C ASP A 129 16.83 -13.16 0.12
N ALA A 130 17.17 -14.03 -0.83
CA ALA A 130 17.20 -13.68 -2.25
C ALA A 130 15.80 -13.32 -2.78
N ALA A 131 14.76 -14.06 -2.36
CA ALA A 131 13.37 -13.79 -2.71
C ALA A 131 12.90 -12.44 -2.16
N PHE A 132 13.24 -12.15 -0.90
CA PHE A 132 12.93 -10.86 -0.27
C PHE A 132 13.65 -9.71 -0.98
N ASP A 133 14.94 -9.85 -1.26
CA ASP A 133 15.73 -8.80 -1.90
C ASP A 133 15.16 -8.43 -3.27
N LEU A 134 14.74 -9.43 -4.06
CA LEU A 134 14.08 -9.23 -5.34
C LEU A 134 12.75 -8.44 -5.17
N PHE A 135 11.90 -8.85 -4.22
CA PHE A 135 10.67 -8.14 -3.89
C PHE A 135 10.97 -6.69 -3.46
N PHE A 136 11.95 -6.51 -2.59
CA PHE A 136 12.29 -5.22 -2.02
C PHE A 136 12.86 -4.24 -3.05
N GLU A 137 13.69 -4.71 -3.97
CA GLU A 137 14.17 -3.90 -5.09
C GLU A 137 13.01 -3.41 -5.97
N GLU A 138 12.07 -4.30 -6.30
CA GLU A 138 10.91 -3.92 -7.11
C GLU A 138 9.98 -2.96 -6.34
N ARG A 139 9.87 -3.11 -5.02
CA ARG A 139 9.11 -2.24 -4.12
C ARG A 139 9.63 -0.79 -4.15
N GLN A 140 10.91 -0.56 -4.45
CA GLN A 140 11.48 0.78 -4.54
C GLN A 140 11.21 1.48 -5.89
N ARG A 141 10.74 0.75 -6.89
CA ARG A 141 10.43 1.30 -8.23
C ARG A 141 9.02 1.89 -8.26
N VAL A 142 8.86 3.03 -7.61
CA VAL A 142 7.57 3.73 -7.53
C VAL A 142 7.34 4.61 -8.77
N VAL A 143 6.07 4.91 -9.04
CA VAL A 143 5.66 5.94 -10.01
C VAL A 143 5.05 7.09 -9.20
N LEU A 144 5.78 8.19 -9.12
CA LEU A 144 5.34 9.36 -8.38
C LEU A 144 4.07 9.97 -8.98
N PHE A 145 3.24 10.59 -8.15
CA PHE A 145 2.18 11.47 -8.64
C PHE A 145 2.79 12.67 -9.38
N ASP A 146 2.05 13.21 -10.34
CA ASP A 146 2.54 14.27 -11.24
C ASP A 146 3.03 15.52 -10.51
N ASP A 147 2.43 15.85 -9.38
CA ASP A 147 2.75 17.02 -8.55
C ASP A 147 3.77 16.75 -7.43
N ALA A 148 4.14 15.48 -7.19
CA ALA A 148 4.99 15.09 -6.06
C ALA A 148 6.38 15.76 -6.10
N LEU A 149 7.09 15.67 -7.23
CA LEU A 149 8.43 16.25 -7.34
C LEU A 149 8.41 17.78 -7.22
N GLY A 150 7.46 18.45 -7.89
CA GLY A 150 7.32 19.90 -7.80
C GLY A 150 6.99 20.37 -6.39
N THR A 151 6.16 19.59 -5.67
CA THR A 151 5.82 19.87 -4.28
C THR A 151 7.02 19.68 -3.36
N LEU A 152 7.77 18.58 -3.50
CA LEU A 152 8.98 18.30 -2.72
C LEU A 152 10.05 19.38 -2.94
N GLU A 153 10.27 19.79 -4.18
CA GLU A 153 11.22 20.87 -4.52
C GLU A 153 10.80 22.19 -3.86
N PHE A 154 9.53 22.58 -4.01
CA PHE A 154 9.00 23.79 -3.40
C PHE A 154 9.16 23.81 -1.87
N LEU A 155 8.87 22.69 -1.21
CA LEU A 155 8.90 22.59 0.25
C LEU A 155 10.34 22.53 0.78
N SER A 156 11.21 21.73 0.16
CA SER A 156 12.61 21.53 0.62
C SER A 156 13.47 22.81 0.52
N GLN A 157 13.12 23.73 -0.40
CA GLN A 157 13.78 25.04 -0.50
C GLN A 157 13.38 25.99 0.63
N ARG A 158 12.28 25.72 1.34
CA ARG A 158 11.70 26.64 2.35
C ARG A 158 11.74 26.11 3.75
N TYR A 159 11.69 24.79 3.89
CA TYR A 159 11.59 24.10 5.18
C TYR A 159 12.48 22.87 5.21
N PRO A 160 12.99 22.46 6.36
CA PRO A 160 13.44 21.10 6.57
C PRO A 160 12.26 20.14 6.34
N VAL A 161 12.40 19.20 5.41
CA VAL A 161 11.40 18.17 5.12
C VAL A 161 11.91 16.83 5.64
N VAL A 162 11.09 16.09 6.36
CA VAL A 162 11.41 14.78 6.93
C VAL A 162 10.38 13.75 6.47
N ALA A 163 10.84 12.61 6.00
CA ALA A 163 9.96 11.49 5.70
C ALA A 163 9.46 10.86 7.02
N LEU A 164 8.16 10.65 7.11
CA LEU A 164 7.52 9.95 8.23
C LEU A 164 6.54 8.94 7.65
N SER A 165 6.95 7.69 7.54
CA SER A 165 6.15 6.63 6.93
C SER A 165 6.14 5.38 7.80
N ASN A 166 5.02 4.65 7.79
CA ASN A 166 4.88 3.33 8.35
C ASN A 166 5.25 2.21 7.34
N GLY A 167 5.61 2.59 6.12
CA GLY A 167 6.10 1.69 5.08
C GLY A 167 7.61 1.40 5.18
N ASN A 168 8.11 0.62 4.24
CA ASN A 168 9.54 0.29 4.11
C ASN A 168 10.17 0.80 2.81
N ALA A 169 9.59 1.85 2.21
CA ALA A 169 10.23 2.53 1.09
C ALA A 169 11.47 3.29 1.56
N ASP A 170 12.53 3.19 0.78
CA ASP A 170 13.78 3.91 1.01
C ASP A 170 13.85 5.11 0.07
N ILE A 171 13.78 6.32 0.62
CA ILE A 171 13.79 7.57 -0.15
C ILE A 171 15.03 7.74 -1.03
N HIS A 172 16.16 7.14 -0.65
CA HIS A 172 17.40 7.19 -1.44
C HIS A 172 17.32 6.25 -2.65
N ARG A 173 16.79 5.04 -2.45
CA ARG A 173 16.55 4.07 -3.54
C ARG A 173 15.46 4.52 -4.50
N VAL A 174 14.42 5.16 -3.98
CA VAL A 174 13.37 5.80 -4.80
C VAL A 174 13.92 6.98 -5.60
N GLY A 175 15.02 7.61 -5.15
CA GLY A 175 15.66 8.73 -5.84
C GLY A 175 15.19 10.12 -5.38
N ILE A 176 14.39 10.20 -4.31
CA ILE A 176 13.88 11.47 -3.76
C ILE A 176 14.62 11.92 -2.49
N GLY A 177 15.63 11.17 -2.06
CA GLY A 177 16.46 11.48 -0.88
C GLY A 177 16.95 12.93 -0.80
N PRO A 178 17.38 13.59 -1.89
CA PRO A 178 17.87 14.98 -1.85
C PRO A 178 16.87 16.01 -1.33
N TYR A 179 15.56 15.72 -1.35
CA TYR A 179 14.54 16.63 -0.85
C TYR A 179 14.33 16.54 0.67
N PHE A 180 14.85 15.51 1.30
CA PHE A 180 14.64 15.23 2.72
C PHE A 180 15.90 15.55 3.55
N LYS A 181 15.67 15.92 4.81
CA LYS A 181 16.71 16.03 5.83
C LYS A 181 16.83 14.67 6.54
N SER A 182 18.03 14.17 6.61
CA SER A 182 18.43 13.00 7.42
C SER A 182 18.64 13.38 8.88
#